data_73884b746cfb2cbec2ad315ca1801c6c
#
_entry.id   73884b746cfb2cbec2ad315ca1801c6c
#
_cell.length_a   1.000
_cell.length_b   1.000
_cell.length_c   1.000
_cell.angle_alpha   90.00
_cell.angle_beta   90.00
_cell.angle_gamma   90.00
#
_symmetry.space_group_name_H-M   'P 1'
#
loop_
_entity.id
_entity.type
_entity.pdbx_description
1 polymer ?
#
loop_
_entity_poly.entity_id
_entity_poly.type
_entity_poly.pdbx_seq_one_letter_code
_entity_poly.pdbx_strand_id
1 'polypeptide(L)'
;MLKKWLWGTALTLVITVIGVVVYYGYSIVHFANSISTASSASSTSNNDSGSTPTPDTPAAVIPKWDGEERVNILLIGGDSRGDDAGRSDSVMVASIDPVSKKAHLFSVLRDTYVEIPGHGKSRLNAAFSYGGAELTKQTVSNLLGIPIQHYVYTDFTGFMALVDALGGIEIDVEKDMYYTSKADKHMYDIDLKKGLQHMDGKTALQYVRFRHDATSDFTRTQRQRIFMTELAKKMQSTTSLFKIPEMLEAIAPYIKTDLSPTQMLKLASLGFDLRVNEIDQQQIPPNKLLTNERAGAAQVLGVNVPKLQAYIKKLFENDNQTPGSSSSDESSE
;
A
#
# COMPACT_ATOMS: atom_id res chain seq x y z
N MET A 1 12.00 -24.24 48.65
CA MET A 1 12.86 -23.36 47.81
C MET A 1 12.38 -23.33 46.33
N LEU A 2 12.01 -24.43 45.73
CA LEU A 2 11.58 -24.50 44.32
C LEU A 2 10.40 -23.58 43.97
N LYS A 3 9.37 -23.51 44.85
CA LYS A 3 8.19 -22.65 44.64
C LYS A 3 8.52 -21.14 44.56
N LYS A 4 9.47 -20.65 45.38
CA LYS A 4 9.89 -19.23 45.34
C LYS A 4 10.69 -18.91 44.06
N TRP A 5 11.43 -19.88 43.54
CA TRP A 5 12.22 -19.74 42.30
C TRP A 5 11.29 -19.72 41.08
N LEU A 6 10.27 -20.58 41.04
CA LEU A 6 9.23 -20.61 40.01
C LEU A 6 8.42 -19.28 39.97
N TRP A 7 8.09 -18.69 41.12
CA TRP A 7 7.43 -17.40 41.18
C TRP A 7 8.32 -16.25 40.70
N GLY A 8 9.61 -16.29 41.01
CA GLY A 8 10.60 -15.31 40.52
C GLY A 8 10.74 -15.36 39.01
N THR A 9 10.87 -16.55 38.41
CA THR A 9 10.97 -16.71 36.95
C THR A 9 9.67 -16.31 36.23
N ALA A 10 8.50 -16.64 36.79
CA ALA A 10 7.21 -16.23 36.23
C ALA A 10 7.07 -14.68 36.25
N LEU A 11 7.45 -14.02 37.34
CA LEU A 11 7.41 -12.57 37.45
C LEU A 11 8.35 -11.90 36.47
N THR A 12 9.58 -12.41 36.32
CA THR A 12 10.56 -11.89 35.34
C THR A 12 10.04 -12.03 33.92
N LEU A 13 9.40 -13.18 33.57
CA LEU A 13 8.82 -13.42 32.25
C LEU A 13 7.67 -12.42 31.98
N VAL A 14 6.79 -12.18 32.96
CA VAL A 14 5.70 -11.20 32.83
C VAL A 14 6.25 -9.79 32.61
N ILE A 15 7.26 -9.37 33.38
CA ILE A 15 7.88 -8.04 33.21
C ILE A 15 8.55 -7.92 31.84
N THR A 16 9.19 -8.97 31.35
CA THR A 16 9.81 -8.99 30.01
C THR A 16 8.75 -8.85 28.92
N VAL A 17 7.63 -9.58 29.03
CA VAL A 17 6.53 -9.50 28.07
C VAL A 17 5.91 -8.09 28.07
N ILE A 18 5.68 -7.50 29.24
CA ILE A 18 5.19 -6.11 29.35
C ILE A 18 6.18 -5.13 28.72
N GLY A 19 7.46 -5.27 28.98
CA GLY A 19 8.51 -4.41 28.39
C GLY A 19 8.53 -4.50 26.87
N VAL A 20 8.39 -5.69 26.31
CA VAL A 20 8.29 -5.93 24.87
C VAL A 20 7.04 -5.23 24.30
N VAL A 21 5.87 -5.43 24.90
CA VAL A 21 4.61 -4.81 24.43
C VAL A 21 4.68 -3.28 24.48
N VAL A 22 5.24 -2.70 25.55
CA VAL A 22 5.42 -1.24 25.66
C VAL A 22 6.39 -0.72 24.60
N TYR A 23 7.50 -1.43 24.36
CA TYR A 23 8.48 -1.05 23.33
C TYR A 23 7.86 -1.04 21.93
N TYR A 24 7.09 -2.08 21.55
CA TYR A 24 6.42 -2.16 20.26
C TYR A 24 5.33 -1.09 20.14
N GLY A 25 4.51 -0.90 21.18
CA GLY A 25 3.49 0.15 21.20
C GLY A 25 4.09 1.54 21.03
N TYR A 26 5.18 1.85 21.75
CA TYR A 26 5.89 3.11 21.62
C TYR A 26 6.46 3.31 20.19
N SER A 27 7.12 2.30 19.62
CA SER A 27 7.70 2.37 18.28
C SER A 27 6.65 2.66 17.21
N ILE A 28 5.49 1.99 17.28
CA ILE A 28 4.39 2.21 16.33
C ILE A 28 3.81 3.63 16.47
N VAL A 29 3.57 4.10 17.70
CA VAL A 29 3.04 5.46 17.93
C VAL A 29 4.05 6.53 17.51
N HIS A 30 5.33 6.33 17.83
CA HIS A 30 6.40 7.24 17.42
C HIS A 30 6.51 7.33 15.89
N PHE A 31 6.53 6.19 15.20
CA PHE A 31 6.51 6.12 13.74
C PHE A 31 5.29 6.84 13.16
N ALA A 32 4.10 6.51 13.62
CA ALA A 32 2.87 7.07 13.12
C ALA A 32 2.82 8.61 13.30
N ASN A 33 3.33 9.14 14.41
CA ASN A 33 3.45 10.57 14.63
C ASN A 33 4.47 11.23 13.70
N SER A 34 5.55 10.52 13.35
CA SER A 34 6.60 11.09 12.49
C SER A 34 6.19 11.20 11.02
N ILE A 35 5.30 10.34 10.53
CA ILE A 35 4.91 10.28 9.10
C ILE A 35 3.54 10.90 8.80
N SER A 36 2.69 11.13 9.80
CA SER A 36 1.35 11.68 9.59
C SER A 36 1.39 13.19 9.31
N THR A 37 0.91 13.59 8.14
CA THR A 37 0.70 15.01 7.79
C THR A 37 -0.60 15.57 8.41
N ALA A 38 -1.47 14.72 8.94
CA ALA A 38 -2.71 15.11 9.59
C ALA A 38 -2.49 15.92 10.88
N SER A 39 -1.32 15.77 11.53
CA SER A 39 -0.96 16.55 12.72
C SER A 39 -0.73 18.04 12.46
N SER A 40 -0.54 18.45 11.21
CA SER A 40 -0.24 19.86 10.88
C SER A 40 -1.49 20.75 10.83
N ALA A 41 -2.69 20.17 10.80
CA ALA A 41 -3.94 20.92 10.65
C ALA A 41 -4.65 21.24 12.00
N SER A 42 -4.17 20.71 13.13
CA SER A 42 -4.85 20.85 14.42
C SER A 42 -4.11 21.69 15.48
N SER A 43 -3.06 22.42 15.10
CA SER A 43 -2.36 23.33 16.03
C SER A 43 -2.95 24.72 16.04
N THR A 44 -4.26 24.84 16.32
CA THR A 44 -4.81 26.11 16.81
C THR A 44 -5.77 25.82 17.97
N SER A 45 -5.30 26.21 19.17
CA SER A 45 -6.09 26.34 20.42
C SER A 45 -6.41 25.02 21.16
N ASN A 46 -5.69 24.69 22.23
CA ASN A 46 -6.05 25.04 23.60
C ASN A 46 -4.98 24.52 24.57
N ASN A 47 -4.50 25.47 25.39
CA ASN A 47 -3.83 25.18 26.65
C ASN A 47 -4.79 24.38 27.53
N ASP A 48 -4.40 23.19 27.96
CA ASP A 48 -4.81 22.71 29.26
C ASP A 48 -3.71 21.87 29.94
N SER A 49 -3.72 22.07 31.24
CA SER A 49 -2.67 21.81 32.19
C SER A 49 -2.50 20.32 32.52
N GLY A 50 -1.26 19.92 32.69
CA GLY A 50 -0.70 18.92 33.59
C GLY A 50 -1.61 17.79 34.11
N SER A 51 -1.39 16.58 33.59
CA SER A 51 -1.63 15.37 34.36
C SER A 51 -0.49 14.40 34.17
N THR A 52 0.24 14.14 35.24
CA THR A 52 1.24 13.10 35.42
C THR A 52 0.61 11.73 35.14
N PRO A 53 1.24 10.84 34.33
CA PRO A 53 0.71 9.49 34.12
C PRO A 53 0.91 8.65 35.38
N THR A 54 -0.17 8.19 35.96
CA THR A 54 -0.20 7.11 36.95
C THR A 54 0.12 5.77 36.29
N PRO A 55 0.89 4.86 36.91
CA PRO A 55 1.33 3.60 36.32
C PRO A 55 0.30 2.47 36.53
N ASP A 56 -0.87 2.61 35.92
CA ASP A 56 -1.87 1.54 35.79
C ASP A 56 -2.43 1.55 34.36
N THR A 57 -1.53 1.19 33.40
CA THR A 57 -1.98 1.04 32.02
C THR A 57 -2.16 -0.45 31.72
N PRO A 58 -3.39 -0.91 31.43
CA PRO A 58 -3.63 -2.24 30.91
C PRO A 58 -2.83 -2.45 29.64
N ALA A 59 -2.40 -3.69 29.36
CA ALA A 59 -1.72 -4.06 28.13
C ALA A 59 -2.36 -3.35 26.94
N ALA A 60 -1.55 -2.64 26.13
CA ALA A 60 -2.04 -1.85 25.01
C ALA A 60 -2.80 -2.77 24.04
N VAL A 61 -4.13 -2.72 24.11
CA VAL A 61 -5.00 -3.42 23.18
C VAL A 61 -4.87 -2.71 21.85
N ILE A 62 -4.35 -3.41 20.83
CA ILE A 62 -4.32 -2.87 19.46
C ILE A 62 -5.77 -2.58 19.06
N PRO A 63 -6.13 -1.33 18.75
CA PRO A 63 -7.50 -0.97 18.44
C PRO A 63 -7.92 -1.66 17.13
N LYS A 64 -9.04 -2.37 17.16
CA LYS A 64 -9.63 -2.96 15.95
C LYS A 64 -10.28 -1.90 15.08
N TRP A 65 -10.37 -2.18 13.78
CA TRP A 65 -11.16 -1.35 12.87
C TRP A 65 -12.66 -1.44 13.28
N ASP A 66 -13.28 -0.30 13.48
CA ASP A 66 -14.65 -0.18 13.99
C ASP A 66 -15.67 0.26 12.93
N GLY A 67 -15.22 0.53 11.68
CA GLY A 67 -16.08 0.84 10.56
C GLY A 67 -16.56 -0.42 9.82
N GLU A 68 -17.79 -0.37 9.31
CA GLU A 68 -18.34 -1.40 8.42
C GLU A 68 -18.14 -1.07 6.94
N GLU A 69 -17.84 0.19 6.63
CA GLU A 69 -17.63 0.65 5.27
C GLU A 69 -16.27 0.22 4.72
N ARG A 70 -16.23 -0.03 3.42
CA ARG A 70 -15.03 -0.37 2.66
C ARG A 70 -13.98 0.75 2.78
N VAL A 71 -12.77 0.37 3.11
CA VAL A 71 -11.62 1.28 3.22
C VAL A 71 -10.80 1.23 1.95
N ASN A 72 -10.63 2.38 1.31
CA ASN A 72 -9.83 2.52 0.09
C ASN A 72 -8.64 3.42 0.38
N ILE A 73 -7.44 2.89 0.16
CA ILE A 73 -6.17 3.58 0.40
C ILE A 73 -5.42 3.70 -0.91
N LEU A 74 -5.05 4.92 -1.28
CA LEU A 74 -4.20 5.17 -2.42
C LEU A 74 -2.74 4.93 -2.06
N LEU A 75 -2.08 4.03 -2.77
CA LEU A 75 -0.66 3.74 -2.66
C LEU A 75 0.06 4.40 -3.84
N ILE A 76 0.98 5.30 -3.55
CA ILE A 76 1.72 6.07 -4.55
C ILE A 76 3.21 5.77 -4.41
N GLY A 77 3.81 5.31 -5.50
CA GLY A 77 5.26 5.21 -5.65
C GLY A 77 5.77 6.31 -6.57
N GLY A 78 6.69 7.13 -6.08
CA GLY A 78 7.26 8.24 -6.84
C GLY A 78 8.76 8.09 -7.05
N ASP A 79 9.27 8.76 -8.11
CA ASP A 79 10.70 8.98 -8.34
C ASP A 79 11.01 10.42 -7.95
N SER A 80 11.02 10.72 -6.65
CA SER A 80 11.43 12.03 -6.17
C SER A 80 12.96 12.08 -6.07
N ARG A 81 13.57 12.98 -6.87
CA ARG A 81 15.02 13.25 -6.83
C ARG A 81 15.22 14.65 -6.29
N GLY A 82 15.46 14.75 -4.99
CA GLY A 82 15.63 16.06 -4.33
C GLY A 82 14.33 16.87 -4.27
N ASP A 83 14.41 18.18 -4.55
CA ASP A 83 13.27 19.12 -4.46
C ASP A 83 12.27 19.03 -5.63
N ASP A 84 12.49 18.15 -6.60
CA ASP A 84 11.56 17.98 -7.72
C ASP A 84 10.33 17.18 -7.26
N ALA A 85 9.13 17.73 -7.51
CA ALA A 85 7.86 17.11 -7.15
C ALA A 85 7.62 15.72 -7.81
N GLY A 86 8.55 15.26 -8.65
CA GLY A 86 8.54 13.97 -9.29
C GLY A 86 7.25 13.64 -10.06
N ARG A 87 7.19 12.44 -10.60
CA ARG A 87 5.95 11.85 -11.15
C ARG A 87 5.59 10.62 -10.36
N SER A 88 4.30 10.37 -10.18
CA SER A 88 3.86 9.07 -9.67
C SER A 88 4.08 8.00 -10.75
N ASP A 89 5.05 7.12 -10.54
CA ASP A 89 5.34 6.03 -11.44
C ASP A 89 4.49 4.79 -11.15
N SER A 90 4.03 4.64 -9.94
CA SER A 90 3.10 3.61 -9.49
C SER A 90 1.91 4.25 -8.79
N VAL A 91 0.71 3.90 -9.22
CA VAL A 91 -0.56 4.32 -8.60
C VAL A 91 -1.41 3.07 -8.39
N MET A 92 -1.67 2.74 -7.14
CA MET A 92 -2.48 1.59 -6.77
C MET A 92 -3.54 1.98 -5.75
N VAL A 93 -4.64 1.24 -5.69
CA VAL A 93 -5.66 1.37 -4.65
C VAL A 93 -5.82 0.02 -3.96
N ALA A 94 -5.55 -0.01 -2.67
CA ALA A 94 -5.91 -1.11 -1.79
C ALA A 94 -7.32 -0.85 -1.26
N SER A 95 -8.26 -1.71 -1.64
CA SER A 95 -9.66 -1.62 -1.25
C SER A 95 -10.02 -2.80 -0.36
N ILE A 96 -10.35 -2.55 0.89
CA ILE A 96 -10.55 -3.57 1.92
C ILE A 96 -11.99 -3.48 2.44
N ASP A 97 -12.69 -4.58 2.42
CA ASP A 97 -13.98 -4.73 3.08
C ASP A 97 -13.75 -5.29 4.50
N PRO A 98 -14.04 -4.51 5.55
CA PRO A 98 -13.76 -4.94 6.92
C PRO A 98 -14.74 -6.01 7.41
N VAL A 99 -15.90 -6.17 6.78
CA VAL A 99 -16.93 -7.14 7.15
C VAL A 99 -16.63 -8.49 6.53
N SER A 100 -16.53 -8.55 5.19
CA SER A 100 -16.27 -9.80 4.46
C SER A 100 -14.79 -10.24 4.52
N LYS A 101 -13.88 -9.38 4.96
CA LYS A 101 -12.41 -9.56 4.95
C LYS A 101 -11.86 -9.80 3.54
N LYS A 102 -12.59 -9.40 2.51
CA LYS A 102 -12.12 -9.43 1.13
C LYS A 102 -11.38 -8.15 0.78
N ALA A 103 -10.38 -8.27 -0.06
CA ALA A 103 -9.58 -7.13 -0.50
C ALA A 103 -9.33 -7.17 -2.00
N HIS A 104 -9.26 -5.99 -2.61
CA HIS A 104 -8.84 -5.78 -3.98
C HIS A 104 -7.58 -4.92 -4.03
N LEU A 105 -6.67 -5.25 -4.93
CA LEU A 105 -5.50 -4.43 -5.24
C LEU A 105 -5.59 -3.97 -6.69
N PHE A 106 -5.98 -2.73 -6.90
CA PHE A 106 -6.12 -2.12 -8.22
C PHE A 106 -4.84 -1.39 -8.60
N SER A 107 -4.21 -1.77 -9.71
CA SER A 107 -3.16 -0.95 -10.34
C SER A 107 -3.80 0.00 -11.33
N VAL A 108 -3.73 1.31 -11.08
CA VAL A 108 -4.28 2.32 -11.98
C VAL A 108 -3.21 2.73 -12.99
N LEU A 109 -3.53 2.57 -14.29
CA LEU A 109 -2.58 2.90 -15.35
C LEU A 109 -2.29 4.40 -15.37
N ARG A 110 -1.02 4.76 -15.22
CA ARG A 110 -0.56 6.15 -15.06
C ARG A 110 -0.79 7.05 -16.29
N ASP A 111 -0.87 6.43 -17.49
CA ASP A 111 -1.10 7.15 -18.76
C ASP A 111 -2.60 7.25 -19.13
N THR A 112 -3.50 6.85 -18.22
CA THR A 112 -4.96 7.03 -18.38
C THR A 112 -5.28 8.51 -18.47
N TYR A 113 -6.03 8.89 -19.53
CA TYR A 113 -6.41 10.28 -19.81
C TYR A 113 -7.66 10.64 -19.04
N VAL A 114 -7.50 11.49 -18.03
CA VAL A 114 -8.52 11.80 -17.01
C VAL A 114 -8.68 13.30 -16.82
N GLU A 115 -9.83 13.71 -16.30
CA GLU A 115 -10.02 15.06 -15.78
C GLU A 115 -9.29 15.19 -14.44
N ILE A 116 -8.35 16.12 -14.32
CA ILE A 116 -7.65 16.46 -13.08
C ILE A 116 -8.29 17.74 -12.52
N PRO A 117 -8.88 17.70 -11.33
CA PRO A 117 -9.57 18.85 -10.74
C PRO A 117 -8.70 20.12 -10.75
N GLY A 118 -9.23 21.19 -11.34
CA GLY A 118 -8.52 22.48 -11.47
C GLY A 118 -7.48 22.55 -12.57
N HIS A 119 -7.18 21.46 -13.28
CA HIS A 119 -6.10 21.41 -14.31
C HIS A 119 -6.56 20.87 -15.66
N GLY A 120 -7.86 20.50 -15.81
CA GLY A 120 -8.40 19.94 -17.04
C GLY A 120 -7.89 18.52 -17.33
N LYS A 121 -8.06 18.05 -18.59
CA LYS A 121 -7.68 16.70 -18.97
C LYS A 121 -6.20 16.52 -19.19
N SER A 122 -5.63 15.50 -18.54
CA SER A 122 -4.22 15.11 -18.69
C SER A 122 -4.03 13.61 -18.37
N ARG A 123 -2.81 13.11 -18.48
CA ARG A 123 -2.47 11.78 -17.97
C ARG A 123 -2.54 11.76 -16.44
N LEU A 124 -3.05 10.69 -15.87
CA LEU A 124 -3.22 10.54 -14.42
C LEU A 124 -1.96 10.89 -13.62
N ASN A 125 -0.78 10.48 -14.08
CA ASN A 125 0.48 10.75 -13.37
C ASN A 125 0.83 12.24 -13.26
N ALA A 126 0.22 13.09 -14.05
CA ALA A 126 0.39 14.55 -13.95
C ALA A 126 -0.30 15.12 -12.69
N ALA A 127 -1.32 14.46 -12.17
CA ALA A 127 -2.00 14.90 -10.96
C ALA A 127 -1.02 15.04 -9.77
N PHE A 128 -0.06 14.12 -9.67
CA PHE A 128 0.95 14.17 -8.62
C PHE A 128 1.88 15.40 -8.78
N SER A 129 2.31 15.70 -10.00
CA SER A 129 3.14 16.87 -10.27
C SER A 129 2.40 18.20 -10.06
N TYR A 130 1.08 18.23 -10.24
CA TYR A 130 0.26 19.43 -10.06
C TYR A 130 -0.13 19.70 -8.61
N GLY A 131 -0.45 18.68 -7.83
CA GLY A 131 -0.97 18.84 -6.47
C GLY A 131 -0.67 17.68 -5.53
N GLY A 132 0.40 16.92 -5.80
CA GLY A 132 0.90 15.88 -4.91
C GLY A 132 -0.10 14.72 -4.70
N ALA A 133 0.04 14.08 -3.56
CA ALA A 133 -0.76 12.91 -3.21
C ALA A 133 -2.26 13.22 -3.09
N GLU A 134 -2.61 14.39 -2.55
CA GLU A 134 -4.00 14.79 -2.32
C GLU A 134 -4.77 14.96 -3.63
N LEU A 135 -4.20 15.69 -4.60
CA LEU A 135 -4.82 15.85 -5.91
C LEU A 135 -4.88 14.52 -6.67
N THR A 136 -3.88 13.66 -6.51
CA THR A 136 -3.89 12.30 -7.07
C THR A 136 -5.01 11.47 -6.46
N LYS A 137 -5.20 11.53 -5.14
CA LYS A 137 -6.29 10.85 -4.42
C LYS A 137 -7.66 11.28 -4.94
N GLN A 138 -7.89 12.58 -5.07
CA GLN A 138 -9.14 13.12 -5.61
C GLN A 138 -9.35 12.70 -7.08
N THR A 139 -8.32 12.76 -7.92
CA THR A 139 -8.39 12.36 -9.33
C THR A 139 -8.73 10.89 -9.49
N VAL A 140 -8.08 10.00 -8.73
CA VAL A 140 -8.35 8.56 -8.76
C VAL A 140 -9.73 8.24 -8.20
N SER A 141 -10.17 8.92 -7.12
CA SER A 141 -11.52 8.77 -6.58
C SER A 141 -12.59 9.10 -7.62
N ASN A 142 -12.42 10.20 -8.34
CA ASN A 142 -13.34 10.62 -9.41
C ASN A 142 -13.33 9.62 -10.60
N LEU A 143 -12.17 9.10 -10.97
CA LEU A 143 -12.02 8.11 -12.03
C LEU A 143 -12.75 6.80 -11.68
N LEU A 144 -12.55 6.29 -10.47
CA LEU A 144 -13.08 5.00 -10.04
C LEU A 144 -14.55 5.08 -9.58
N GLY A 145 -15.04 6.28 -9.21
CA GLY A 145 -16.37 6.48 -8.65
C GLY A 145 -16.55 5.91 -7.24
N ILE A 146 -15.45 5.80 -6.50
CA ILE A 146 -15.43 5.34 -5.11
C ILE A 146 -14.69 6.34 -4.22
N PRO A 147 -15.09 6.53 -2.96
CA PRO A 147 -14.34 7.36 -2.03
C PRO A 147 -12.97 6.71 -1.76
N ILE A 148 -11.90 7.49 -1.82
CA ILE A 148 -10.56 7.10 -1.36
C ILE A 148 -10.27 7.92 -0.13
N GLN A 149 -10.24 7.27 1.03
CA GLN A 149 -10.17 7.95 2.31
C GLN A 149 -8.75 8.44 2.61
N HIS A 150 -7.76 7.61 2.32
CA HIS A 150 -6.38 7.85 2.72
C HIS A 150 -5.39 7.60 1.59
N TYR A 151 -4.17 8.12 1.76
CA TYR A 151 -3.05 7.81 0.88
C TYR A 151 -1.80 7.40 1.67
N VAL A 152 -0.94 6.63 1.02
CA VAL A 152 0.43 6.35 1.45
C VAL A 152 1.34 6.61 0.25
N TYR A 153 2.30 7.50 0.43
CA TYR A 153 3.33 7.81 -0.56
C TYR A 153 4.69 7.31 -0.08
N THR A 154 5.47 6.74 -0.98
CA THR A 154 6.88 6.42 -0.76
C THR A 154 7.69 6.65 -2.03
N ASP A 155 8.99 6.95 -1.88
CA ASP A 155 9.93 7.00 -2.99
C ASP A 155 10.74 5.70 -3.12
N PHE A 156 11.66 5.65 -4.08
CA PHE A 156 12.52 4.47 -4.30
C PHE A 156 13.40 4.14 -3.10
N THR A 157 13.84 5.15 -2.35
CA THR A 157 14.68 4.93 -1.16
C THR A 157 13.87 4.27 -0.05
N GLY A 158 12.65 4.76 0.20
CA GLY A 158 11.74 4.16 1.17
C GLY A 158 11.30 2.75 0.77
N PHE A 159 11.06 2.52 -0.52
CA PHE A 159 10.78 1.19 -1.03
C PHE A 159 11.93 0.21 -0.75
N MET A 160 13.16 0.58 -1.06
CA MET A 160 14.33 -0.26 -0.79
C MET A 160 14.51 -0.49 0.72
N ALA A 161 14.42 0.57 1.53
CA ALA A 161 14.53 0.47 2.97
C ALA A 161 13.49 -0.49 3.60
N LEU A 162 12.24 -0.46 3.11
CA LEU A 162 11.19 -1.37 3.56
C LEU A 162 11.54 -2.83 3.28
N VAL A 163 11.99 -3.13 2.07
CA VAL A 163 12.36 -4.51 1.68
C VAL A 163 13.55 -5.00 2.50
N ASP A 164 14.57 -4.17 2.67
CA ASP A 164 15.78 -4.52 3.43
C ASP A 164 15.46 -4.75 4.92
N ALA A 165 14.63 -3.91 5.52
CA ALA A 165 14.19 -4.05 6.91
C ALA A 165 13.39 -5.34 7.16
N LEU A 166 12.61 -5.80 6.17
CA LEU A 166 11.93 -7.10 6.20
C LEU A 166 12.88 -8.28 5.99
N GLY A 167 14.15 -8.03 5.66
CA GLY A 167 15.14 -9.05 5.35
C GLY A 167 14.96 -9.66 3.97
N GLY A 168 14.46 -8.87 3.01
CA GLY A 168 14.25 -9.26 1.63
C GLY A 168 12.95 -10.00 1.36
N ILE A 169 12.65 -10.18 0.07
CA ILE A 169 11.44 -10.85 -0.43
C ILE A 169 11.83 -11.91 -1.45
N GLU A 170 11.12 -13.04 -1.47
CA GLU A 170 11.27 -14.07 -2.49
C GLU A 170 10.28 -13.84 -3.62
N ILE A 171 10.80 -13.76 -4.86
CA ILE A 171 10.02 -13.56 -6.08
C ILE A 171 10.45 -14.58 -7.13
N ASP A 172 9.48 -15.23 -7.76
CA ASP A 172 9.71 -16.04 -8.96
C ASP A 172 9.69 -15.12 -10.20
N VAL A 173 10.90 -14.83 -10.71
CA VAL A 173 11.10 -13.97 -11.88
C VAL A 173 10.73 -14.73 -13.14
N GLU A 174 9.73 -14.27 -13.88
CA GLU A 174 9.12 -14.98 -15.00
C GLU A 174 10.03 -15.11 -16.23
N LYS A 175 11.06 -14.24 -16.36
CA LYS A 175 12.01 -14.22 -17.47
C LYS A 175 13.28 -13.45 -17.10
N ASP A 176 14.33 -13.59 -17.91
CA ASP A 176 15.51 -12.72 -17.82
C ASP A 176 15.13 -11.25 -18.10
N MET A 177 15.62 -10.34 -17.26
CA MET A 177 15.37 -8.89 -17.35
C MET A 177 16.70 -8.16 -17.38
N TYR A 178 16.96 -7.49 -18.50
CA TYR A 178 18.17 -6.70 -18.67
C TYR A 178 17.84 -5.31 -19.21
N TYR A 179 18.37 -4.29 -18.56
CA TYR A 179 18.28 -2.91 -19.01
C TYR A 179 19.38 -2.07 -18.40
N THR A 180 20.04 -1.25 -19.21
CA THR A 180 21.05 -0.31 -18.75
C THR A 180 20.75 1.09 -19.26
N SER A 181 21.06 2.13 -18.47
CA SER A 181 20.88 3.51 -18.84
C SER A 181 22.08 4.36 -18.47
N LYS A 182 22.63 5.05 -19.48
CA LYS A 182 23.69 6.06 -19.24
C LYS A 182 23.12 7.37 -18.68
N ALA A 183 21.83 7.63 -18.90
CA ALA A 183 21.18 8.87 -18.48
C ALA A 183 21.13 9.05 -16.96
N ASP A 184 21.05 7.96 -16.22
CA ASP A 184 21.08 7.92 -14.75
C ASP A 184 22.42 7.41 -14.18
N LYS A 185 23.48 7.44 -15.01
CA LYS A 185 24.83 6.98 -14.64
C LYS A 185 24.85 5.53 -14.13
N HIS A 186 24.02 4.68 -14.71
CA HIS A 186 23.90 3.25 -14.37
C HIS A 186 23.37 3.00 -12.92
N MET A 187 22.77 4.01 -12.29
CA MET A 187 22.30 3.91 -10.89
C MET A 187 21.18 2.88 -10.73
N TYR A 188 20.36 2.73 -11.78
CA TYR A 188 19.16 1.88 -11.75
C TYR A 188 19.19 0.82 -12.88
N ASP A 189 20.37 0.33 -13.22
CA ASP A 189 20.52 -0.78 -14.17
C ASP A 189 19.79 -2.02 -13.62
N ILE A 190 19.25 -2.82 -14.55
CA ILE A 190 18.48 -4.03 -14.25
C ILE A 190 19.21 -5.22 -14.85
N ASP A 191 19.50 -6.22 -14.02
CA ASP A 191 20.04 -7.53 -14.44
C ASP A 191 19.47 -8.60 -13.50
N LEU A 192 18.34 -9.20 -13.89
CA LEU A 192 17.68 -10.27 -13.17
C LEU A 192 17.57 -11.50 -14.05
N LYS A 193 17.83 -12.66 -13.47
CA LYS A 193 17.65 -13.94 -14.14
C LYS A 193 16.26 -14.51 -13.86
N LYS A 194 15.77 -15.35 -14.75
CA LYS A 194 14.55 -16.13 -14.55
C LYS A 194 14.68 -17.08 -13.35
N GLY A 195 13.60 -17.26 -12.59
CA GLY A 195 13.49 -18.23 -11.50
C GLY A 195 13.32 -17.58 -10.13
N LEU A 196 13.18 -18.42 -9.13
CA LEU A 196 12.99 -17.99 -7.74
C LEU A 196 14.25 -17.33 -7.21
N GLN A 197 14.12 -16.08 -6.72
CA GLN A 197 15.22 -15.27 -6.22
C GLN A 197 14.83 -14.60 -4.92
N HIS A 198 15.79 -14.58 -4.00
CA HIS A 198 15.73 -13.71 -2.82
C HIS A 198 16.21 -12.31 -3.20
N MET A 199 15.35 -11.32 -3.04
CA MET A 199 15.59 -9.94 -3.45
C MET A 199 15.77 -9.04 -2.24
N ASP A 200 16.88 -8.33 -2.17
CA ASP A 200 17.05 -7.14 -1.34
C ASP A 200 16.27 -5.94 -1.93
N GLY A 201 16.32 -4.79 -1.27
CA GLY A 201 15.60 -3.60 -1.72
C GLY A 201 16.00 -3.15 -3.12
N LYS A 202 17.30 -3.20 -3.44
CA LYS A 202 17.81 -2.81 -4.76
C LYS A 202 17.34 -3.76 -5.86
N THR A 203 17.42 -5.04 -5.62
CA THR A 203 17.02 -6.09 -6.57
C THR A 203 15.51 -6.09 -6.77
N ALA A 204 14.74 -5.91 -5.70
CA ALA A 204 13.28 -5.76 -5.76
C ALA A 204 12.87 -4.51 -6.56
N LEU A 205 13.60 -3.40 -6.41
CA LEU A 205 13.35 -2.19 -7.21
C LEU A 205 13.60 -2.43 -8.70
N GLN A 206 14.60 -3.22 -9.08
CA GLN A 206 14.82 -3.62 -10.47
C GLN A 206 13.60 -4.35 -11.02
N TYR A 207 13.07 -5.33 -10.29
CA TYR A 207 11.92 -6.14 -10.69
C TYR A 207 10.66 -5.30 -10.94
N VAL A 208 10.29 -4.42 -10.01
CA VAL A 208 9.07 -3.60 -10.13
C VAL A 208 9.19 -2.45 -11.13
N ARG A 209 10.42 -2.12 -11.58
CA ARG A 209 10.68 -1.04 -12.55
C ARG A 209 10.86 -1.54 -13.97
N PHE A 210 11.14 -2.81 -14.20
CA PHE A 210 11.43 -3.33 -15.55
C PHE A 210 10.26 -3.08 -16.53
N ARG A 211 10.58 -2.55 -17.72
CA ARG A 211 9.62 -2.12 -18.74
C ARG A 211 10.00 -2.51 -20.19
N HIS A 212 11.11 -3.26 -20.37
CA HIS A 212 11.61 -3.64 -21.69
C HIS A 212 10.97 -4.93 -22.22
N ASP A 213 9.64 -4.96 -22.26
CA ASP A 213 8.84 -6.03 -22.87
C ASP A 213 7.74 -5.46 -23.76
N ALA A 214 7.15 -6.32 -24.59
CA ALA A 214 6.21 -5.93 -25.64
C ALA A 214 4.99 -5.12 -25.14
N THR A 215 4.57 -5.36 -23.91
CA THR A 215 3.41 -4.71 -23.26
C THR A 215 3.81 -3.70 -22.17
N SER A 216 5.12 -3.44 -22.02
CA SER A 216 5.76 -2.37 -21.23
C SER A 216 5.07 -2.00 -19.90
N ASP A 217 4.10 -1.10 -19.92
CA ASP A 217 3.47 -0.59 -18.69
C ASP A 217 2.50 -1.60 -18.05
N PHE A 218 1.85 -2.44 -18.84
CA PHE A 218 0.92 -3.46 -18.35
C PHE A 218 1.65 -4.55 -17.55
N THR A 219 2.75 -5.05 -18.08
CA THR A 219 3.57 -6.06 -17.39
C THR A 219 4.25 -5.48 -16.16
N ARG A 220 4.67 -4.22 -16.20
CA ARG A 220 5.21 -3.53 -15.02
C ARG A 220 4.16 -3.47 -13.89
N THR A 221 2.93 -3.04 -14.18
CA THR A 221 1.88 -2.97 -13.17
C THR A 221 1.50 -4.35 -12.63
N GLN A 222 1.59 -5.41 -13.44
CA GLN A 222 1.42 -6.79 -12.98
C GLN A 222 2.52 -7.19 -11.98
N ARG A 223 3.81 -6.93 -12.29
CA ARG A 223 4.93 -7.18 -11.36
C ARG A 223 4.77 -6.43 -10.05
N GLN A 224 4.32 -5.18 -10.11
CA GLN A 224 4.05 -4.40 -8.91
C GLN A 224 2.95 -5.04 -8.05
N ARG A 225 1.88 -5.58 -8.64
CA ARG A 225 0.84 -6.30 -7.88
C ARG A 225 1.37 -7.59 -7.26
N ILE A 226 2.13 -8.40 -8.03
CA ILE A 226 2.79 -9.62 -7.53
C ILE A 226 3.67 -9.25 -6.33
N PHE A 227 4.52 -8.24 -6.49
CA PHE A 227 5.40 -7.76 -5.44
C PHE A 227 4.62 -7.35 -4.18
N MET A 228 3.56 -6.55 -4.31
CA MET A 228 2.73 -6.11 -3.18
C MET A 228 2.08 -7.28 -2.44
N THR A 229 1.68 -8.32 -3.16
CA THR A 229 1.12 -9.52 -2.53
C THR A 229 2.18 -10.31 -1.76
N GLU A 230 3.37 -10.49 -2.32
CA GLU A 230 4.47 -11.17 -1.62
C GLU A 230 4.97 -10.33 -0.42
N LEU A 231 4.98 -9.00 -0.55
CA LEU A 231 5.25 -8.08 0.55
C LEU A 231 4.24 -8.28 1.69
N ALA A 232 2.95 -8.31 1.38
CA ALA A 232 1.90 -8.52 2.39
C ALA A 232 2.02 -9.88 3.07
N LYS A 233 2.31 -10.97 2.33
CA LYS A 233 2.60 -12.29 2.89
C LYS A 233 3.81 -12.27 3.83
N LYS A 234 4.88 -11.60 3.41
CA LYS A 234 6.10 -11.47 4.22
C LYS A 234 5.80 -10.71 5.51
N MET A 235 5.06 -9.61 5.45
CA MET A 235 4.66 -8.83 6.62
C MET A 235 3.80 -9.63 7.61
N GLN A 236 2.94 -10.52 7.13
CA GLN A 236 2.14 -11.40 7.99
C GLN A 236 2.93 -12.57 8.60
N SER A 237 4.19 -12.78 8.18
CA SER A 237 5.00 -13.86 8.74
C SER A 237 5.42 -13.57 10.18
N THR A 238 5.48 -14.61 11.03
CA THR A 238 5.91 -14.49 12.44
C THR A 238 7.29 -13.87 12.60
N THR A 239 8.20 -14.13 11.66
CA THR A 239 9.56 -13.58 11.68
C THR A 239 9.57 -12.07 11.48
N SER A 240 8.65 -11.53 10.68
CA SER A 240 8.56 -10.09 10.41
C SER A 240 7.97 -9.33 11.60
N LEU A 241 7.09 -9.96 12.39
CA LEU A 241 6.50 -9.32 13.56
C LEU A 241 7.56 -8.83 14.57
N PHE A 242 8.64 -9.58 14.75
CA PHE A 242 9.72 -9.18 15.65
C PHE A 242 10.56 -8.01 15.14
N LYS A 243 10.49 -7.71 13.83
CA LYS A 243 11.25 -6.65 13.18
C LYS A 243 10.44 -5.36 12.98
N ILE A 244 9.17 -5.32 13.38
CA ILE A 244 8.29 -4.17 13.17
C ILE A 244 8.91 -2.85 13.67
N PRO A 245 9.44 -2.72 14.88
CA PRO A 245 10.01 -1.46 15.35
C PRO A 245 11.17 -0.97 14.49
N GLU A 246 12.11 -1.86 14.17
CA GLU A 246 13.27 -1.57 13.34
C GLU A 246 12.85 -1.18 11.91
N MET A 247 11.88 -1.89 11.35
CA MET A 247 11.31 -1.59 10.04
C MET A 247 10.65 -0.20 10.02
N LEU A 248 9.83 0.12 11.02
CA LEU A 248 9.14 1.40 11.10
C LEU A 248 10.12 2.57 11.20
N GLU A 249 11.19 2.42 11.98
CA GLU A 249 12.24 3.43 12.10
C GLU A 249 12.98 3.63 10.76
N ALA A 250 13.30 2.55 10.06
CA ALA A 250 14.01 2.59 8.78
C ALA A 250 13.21 3.29 7.67
N ILE A 251 11.87 3.11 7.63
CA ILE A 251 11.03 3.66 6.56
C ILE A 251 10.42 5.03 6.87
N ALA A 252 10.38 5.44 8.14
CA ALA A 252 9.75 6.70 8.58
C ALA A 252 10.14 7.93 7.75
N PRO A 253 11.44 8.17 7.42
CA PRO A 253 11.84 9.35 6.67
C PRO A 253 11.30 9.41 5.23
N TYR A 254 10.87 8.28 4.68
CA TYR A 254 10.53 8.12 3.26
C TYR A 254 9.04 7.92 3.00
N ILE A 255 8.21 7.86 4.06
CA ILE A 255 6.77 7.68 3.93
C ILE A 255 6.05 8.97 4.30
N LYS A 256 5.07 9.35 3.44
CA LYS A 256 4.12 10.43 3.72
C LYS A 256 2.69 9.89 3.62
N THR A 257 1.84 10.24 4.58
CA THR A 257 0.45 9.79 4.63
C THR A 257 -0.43 10.79 5.39
N ASP A 258 -1.73 10.76 5.10
CA ASP A 258 -2.77 11.49 5.85
C ASP A 258 -3.41 10.64 6.95
N LEU A 259 -2.95 9.39 7.14
CA LEU A 259 -3.40 8.52 8.22
C LEU A 259 -2.93 9.03 9.58
N SER A 260 -3.84 9.13 10.54
CA SER A 260 -3.47 9.33 11.93
C SER A 260 -2.85 8.07 12.56
N PRO A 261 -2.08 8.19 13.65
CA PRO A 261 -1.50 7.04 14.34
C PRO A 261 -2.52 5.96 14.72
N THR A 262 -3.69 6.36 15.21
CA THR A 262 -4.77 5.44 15.57
C THR A 262 -5.33 4.71 14.35
N GLN A 263 -5.51 5.40 13.22
CA GLN A 263 -5.98 4.79 11.99
C GLN A 263 -4.95 3.79 11.43
N MET A 264 -3.65 4.08 11.53
CA MET A 264 -2.60 3.14 11.13
C MET A 264 -2.65 1.84 11.94
N LEU A 265 -2.83 1.94 13.25
CA LEU A 265 -2.98 0.77 14.13
C LEU A 265 -4.22 -0.05 13.77
N LYS A 266 -5.36 0.61 13.56
CA LYS A 266 -6.61 -0.03 13.16
C LYS A 266 -6.48 -0.73 11.81
N LEU A 267 -5.85 -0.08 10.82
CA LEU A 267 -5.57 -0.65 9.49
C LEU A 267 -4.59 -1.81 9.55
N ALA A 268 -3.56 -1.72 10.39
CA ALA A 268 -2.63 -2.83 10.60
C ALA A 268 -3.38 -4.06 11.17
N SER A 269 -4.24 -3.87 12.18
CA SER A 269 -5.09 -4.95 12.71
C SER A 269 -5.97 -5.56 11.62
N LEU A 270 -6.64 -4.71 10.82
CA LEU A 270 -7.47 -5.18 9.70
C LEU A 270 -6.65 -5.96 8.67
N GLY A 271 -5.44 -5.47 8.34
CA GLY A 271 -4.53 -6.12 7.39
C GLY A 271 -4.07 -7.51 7.85
N PHE A 272 -3.90 -7.73 9.15
CA PHE A 272 -3.58 -9.06 9.68
C PHE A 272 -4.75 -10.05 9.56
N ASP A 273 -5.99 -9.56 9.59
CA ASP A 273 -7.18 -10.39 9.44
C ASP A 273 -7.46 -10.79 7.98
N LEU A 274 -6.76 -10.18 7.01
CA LEU A 274 -6.97 -10.46 5.59
C LEU A 274 -6.35 -11.80 5.18
N ARG A 275 -7.03 -12.48 4.26
CA ARG A 275 -6.49 -13.64 3.57
C ARG A 275 -5.70 -13.19 2.35
N VAL A 276 -4.41 -12.93 2.53
CA VAL A 276 -3.55 -12.34 1.48
C VAL A 276 -3.58 -13.13 0.17
N ASN A 277 -3.73 -14.46 0.23
CA ASN A 277 -3.82 -15.31 -0.96
C ASN A 277 -5.15 -15.14 -1.74
N GLU A 278 -6.17 -14.51 -1.14
CA GLU A 278 -7.48 -14.26 -1.73
C GLU A 278 -7.65 -12.80 -2.18
N ILE A 279 -6.57 -11.99 -2.16
CA ILE A 279 -6.62 -10.62 -2.67
C ILE A 279 -6.83 -10.63 -4.18
N ASP A 280 -7.95 -10.05 -4.62
CA ASP A 280 -8.22 -9.88 -6.05
C ASP A 280 -7.35 -8.77 -6.64
N GLN A 281 -6.53 -9.11 -7.61
CA GLN A 281 -5.55 -8.22 -8.21
C GLN A 281 -5.97 -7.83 -9.62
N GLN A 282 -6.25 -6.55 -9.83
CA GLN A 282 -6.72 -6.09 -11.13
C GLN A 282 -5.99 -4.84 -11.63
N GLN A 283 -5.81 -4.78 -12.94
CA GLN A 283 -5.44 -3.57 -13.62
C GLN A 283 -6.69 -2.72 -13.90
N ILE A 284 -6.58 -1.43 -13.62
CA ILE A 284 -7.64 -0.46 -13.85
C ILE A 284 -7.11 0.69 -14.74
N PRO A 285 -7.81 1.01 -15.84
CA PRO A 285 -8.95 0.31 -16.43
C PRO A 285 -8.57 -1.06 -17.01
N PRO A 286 -9.50 -2.04 -17.06
CA PRO A 286 -9.25 -3.30 -17.75
C PRO A 286 -9.12 -3.07 -19.27
N ASN A 287 -8.34 -3.90 -19.97
CA ASN A 287 -8.01 -3.72 -21.39
C ASN A 287 -9.24 -3.51 -22.29
N LYS A 288 -10.35 -4.20 -22.00
CA LYS A 288 -11.62 -4.08 -22.75
C LYS A 288 -12.29 -2.71 -22.65
N LEU A 289 -11.89 -1.86 -21.70
CA LEU A 289 -12.43 -0.51 -21.51
C LEU A 289 -11.43 0.58 -21.93
N LEU A 290 -10.26 0.21 -22.45
CA LEU A 290 -9.22 1.13 -22.90
C LEU A 290 -9.36 1.43 -24.40
N THR A 291 -9.06 2.67 -24.76
CA THR A 291 -8.87 3.14 -26.13
C THR A 291 -7.51 3.81 -26.25
N ASN A 292 -6.81 3.58 -27.38
CA ASN A 292 -5.60 4.33 -27.65
C ASN A 292 -5.97 5.69 -28.29
N GLU A 293 -5.61 6.77 -27.62
CA GLU A 293 -5.94 8.13 -28.02
C GLU A 293 -4.66 8.98 -28.12
N ARG A 294 -4.82 10.18 -28.70
CA ARG A 294 -3.77 11.21 -28.72
C ARG A 294 -4.28 12.49 -28.09
N ALA A 295 -3.50 13.02 -27.16
CA ALA A 295 -3.68 14.35 -26.61
C ALA A 295 -2.52 15.23 -27.11
N GLY A 296 -2.76 15.99 -28.18
CA GLY A 296 -1.69 16.67 -28.91
C GLY A 296 -0.70 15.66 -29.51
N ALA A 297 0.58 15.79 -29.20
CA ALA A 297 1.63 14.87 -29.66
C ALA A 297 1.77 13.62 -28.77
N ALA A 298 1.16 13.59 -27.58
CA ALA A 298 1.31 12.50 -26.62
C ALA A 298 0.30 11.38 -26.89
N GLN A 299 0.76 10.13 -26.79
CA GLN A 299 -0.12 8.96 -26.73
C GLN A 299 -0.69 8.85 -25.31
N VAL A 300 -1.99 8.58 -25.20
CA VAL A 300 -2.72 8.44 -23.93
C VAL A 300 -3.69 7.26 -24.00
N LEU A 301 -4.11 6.79 -22.84
CA LEU A 301 -5.10 5.73 -22.71
C LEU A 301 -6.46 6.36 -22.38
N GLY A 302 -7.36 6.39 -23.37
CA GLY A 302 -8.73 6.82 -23.17
C GLY A 302 -9.54 5.77 -22.41
N VAL A 303 -10.53 6.21 -21.64
CA VAL A 303 -11.43 5.35 -20.88
C VAL A 303 -12.84 5.93 -20.83
N ASN A 304 -13.83 5.05 -20.95
CA ASN A 304 -15.22 5.41 -20.68
C ASN A 304 -15.46 5.33 -19.15
N VAL A 305 -15.43 6.48 -18.49
CA VAL A 305 -15.52 6.56 -17.02
C VAL A 305 -16.83 5.94 -16.49
N PRO A 306 -18.04 6.20 -17.01
CA PRO A 306 -19.26 5.54 -16.55
C PRO A 306 -19.20 4.01 -16.62
N LYS A 307 -18.64 3.44 -17.69
CA LYS A 307 -18.47 1.99 -17.82
C LYS A 307 -17.44 1.44 -16.83
N LEU A 308 -16.38 2.19 -16.57
CA LEU A 308 -15.38 1.81 -15.59
C LEU A 308 -15.98 1.78 -14.17
N GLN A 309 -16.72 2.82 -13.80
CA GLN A 309 -17.39 2.91 -12.50
C GLN A 309 -18.41 1.78 -12.30
N ALA A 310 -19.20 1.46 -13.32
CA ALA A 310 -20.10 0.32 -13.30
C ALA A 310 -19.35 -1.02 -13.13
N TYR A 311 -18.18 -1.14 -13.76
CA TYR A 311 -17.32 -2.31 -13.60
C TYR A 311 -16.81 -2.47 -12.16
N ILE A 312 -16.32 -1.39 -11.53
CA ILE A 312 -15.87 -1.39 -10.13
C ILE A 312 -17.01 -1.74 -9.19
N LYS A 313 -18.18 -1.12 -9.39
CA LYS A 313 -19.37 -1.43 -8.59
C LYS A 313 -19.73 -2.91 -8.63
N LYS A 314 -19.72 -3.52 -9.82
CA LYS A 314 -20.00 -4.95 -9.99
C LYS A 314 -18.97 -5.84 -9.28
N LEU A 315 -17.69 -5.45 -9.25
CA LEU A 315 -16.66 -6.19 -8.48
C LEU A 315 -17.01 -6.23 -6.99
N PHE A 316 -17.41 -5.11 -6.42
CA PHE A 316 -17.76 -5.05 -5.00
C PHE A 316 -19.08 -5.75 -4.66
N GLU A 317 -20.05 -5.74 -5.58
CA GLU A 317 -21.29 -6.50 -5.40
C GLU A 317 -21.06 -8.02 -5.35
N ASN A 318 -20.09 -8.52 -6.12
CA ASN A 318 -19.70 -9.93 -6.08
C ASN A 318 -19.04 -10.34 -4.75
N ASP A 319 -18.44 -9.42 -4.00
CA ASP A 319 -17.89 -9.71 -2.68
C ASP A 319 -18.97 -10.12 -1.69
N ASN A 320 -20.16 -9.57 -1.82
CA ASN A 320 -21.29 -9.79 -0.93
C ASN A 320 -22.11 -11.06 -1.30
N GLN A 321 -21.82 -11.68 -2.44
CA GLN A 321 -22.46 -12.94 -2.80
C GLN A 321 -21.72 -14.10 -2.14
N THR A 322 -22.39 -14.81 -1.24
CA THR A 322 -21.88 -16.02 -0.60
C THR A 322 -21.65 -17.08 -1.69
N PRO A 323 -20.53 -17.84 -1.70
CA PRO A 323 -20.37 -18.98 -2.59
C PRO A 323 -21.39 -20.05 -2.22
N GLY A 324 -22.54 -20.10 -2.88
CA GLY A 324 -23.58 -21.08 -2.57
C GLY A 324 -24.92 -20.95 -3.27
N SER A 325 -25.18 -19.89 -4.06
CA SER A 325 -26.41 -19.82 -4.86
C SER A 325 -26.12 -19.78 -6.36
N SER A 326 -25.46 -20.78 -6.90
CA SER A 326 -25.61 -21.10 -8.30
C SER A 326 -27.02 -21.69 -8.46
N SER A 327 -27.94 -20.87 -8.93
CA SER A 327 -29.25 -21.29 -9.41
C SER A 327 -29.08 -22.44 -10.40
N SER A 328 -29.47 -23.62 -9.94
CA SER A 328 -29.93 -24.70 -10.79
C SER A 328 -31.26 -24.25 -11.43
N ASP A 329 -31.18 -23.58 -12.56
CA ASP A 329 -32.28 -23.38 -13.47
C ASP A 329 -31.73 -23.16 -14.89
N GLU A 330 -31.47 -24.27 -15.55
CA GLU A 330 -31.58 -24.43 -17.01
C GLU A 330 -31.52 -25.90 -17.36
N SER A 331 -32.68 -26.57 -17.18
CA SER A 331 -32.99 -27.77 -17.94
C SER A 331 -34.50 -27.98 -17.93
N SER A 332 -35.19 -27.41 -18.92
CA SER A 332 -36.40 -27.96 -19.56
C SER A 332 -37.00 -26.90 -20.50
N GLU A 333 -36.65 -26.94 -21.74
CA GLU A 333 -37.53 -27.09 -22.91
C GLU A 333 -36.67 -26.99 -24.17
#